data_0b844cc1890bd9671113e5797478f2c6
#
_entry.id   0b844cc1890bd9671113e5797478f2c6
#
_cell.length_a   1.000
_cell.length_b   1.000
_cell.length_c   1.000
_cell.angle_alpha   90.00
_cell.angle_beta   90.00
_cell.angle_gamma   90.00
#
_symmetry.space_group_name_H-M   'P 1'
#
loop_
_entity.id
_entity.type
_entity.pdbx_description
1 polymer ?
#
loop_
_entity_poly.entity_id
_entity_poly.type
_entity_poly.pdbx_seq_one_letter_code
_entity_poly.pdbx_strand_id
1 'polypeptide(L)'
;MKFRNYTNVFHGLLAFLMLSIFIVQGCQGDSKKADPNAESMKSGTIHISVDESFRPIIDSQIKVFLAQNPEAHIIAHYKPEAECIKDLLTDSIRMVIVTRGLSEEEVNLFKDRLGFAPIFGIAASDAIAVVVNNAAKDSLFSVSDIRGMLNGSSGYKYRLVMDGNKATSTVRFMLDSVLKGQPFSANVQAAATSEGVIDYVAKNTDAIGFVGVSWIGNPEDSAQLSFLNKVKIANLQCRGCKEEVYVKPYQANIVLKRYPMVRGVYYILKENYPGLGKGFTSFLNNQKGQLIFKRAYLAPAKMALQVRHVDMEETDL
;
A
#
# COMPACT_ATOMS: atom_id res chain seq x y z
N MET A 1 53.00 5.64 73.08
CA MET A 1 51.63 6.20 73.01
C MET A 1 51.34 6.59 71.56
N LYS A 2 50.79 5.68 70.70
CA LYS A 2 50.27 5.98 69.34
C LYS A 2 49.85 4.71 68.56
N PHE A 3 49.12 3.77 69.19
CA PHE A 3 48.66 2.60 68.52
C PHE A 3 47.08 2.44 68.48
N ARG A 4 46.41 3.49 68.96
CA ARG A 4 44.93 3.35 69.16
C ARG A 4 44.05 3.92 68.02
N ASN A 5 44.64 4.57 67.01
CA ASN A 5 43.89 5.18 65.95
C ASN A 5 43.78 4.35 64.67
N TYR A 6 44.55 3.29 64.45
CA TYR A 6 44.52 2.48 63.22
C TYR A 6 43.41 1.47 63.24
N THR A 7 42.95 1.00 64.38
CA THR A 7 41.83 0.03 64.50
C THR A 7 40.50 0.66 64.11
N ASN A 8 40.25 1.91 64.45
CA ASN A 8 39.00 2.59 64.12
C ASN A 8 38.92 2.96 62.63
N VAL A 9 40.05 3.27 61.98
CA VAL A 9 40.09 3.50 60.52
C VAL A 9 39.89 2.22 59.75
N PHE A 10 40.43 1.09 60.22
CA PHE A 10 40.27 -0.21 59.60
C PHE A 10 38.81 -0.73 59.68
N HIS A 11 38.13 -0.55 60.83
CA HIS A 11 36.72 -0.90 60.97
C HIS A 11 35.81 0.03 60.17
N GLY A 12 36.14 1.31 60.00
CA GLY A 12 35.41 2.23 59.13
C GLY A 12 35.52 1.86 57.65
N LEU A 13 36.74 1.46 57.22
CA LEU A 13 36.96 1.03 55.81
C LEU A 13 36.23 -0.33 55.51
N LEU A 14 36.22 -1.25 56.46
CA LEU A 14 35.55 -2.54 56.33
C LEU A 14 34.01 -2.37 56.28
N ALA A 15 33.48 -1.47 57.13
CA ALA A 15 32.05 -1.13 57.11
C ALA A 15 31.61 -0.44 55.78
N PHE A 16 32.46 0.41 55.24
CA PHE A 16 32.20 1.08 53.93
C PHE A 16 32.27 0.09 52.77
N LEU A 17 33.22 -0.87 52.84
CA LEU A 17 33.33 -1.93 51.82
C LEU A 17 32.12 -2.91 51.89
N MET A 18 31.62 -3.23 53.07
CA MET A 18 30.41 -4.05 53.24
C MET A 18 29.17 -3.30 52.77
N LEU A 19 29.05 -2.01 52.99
CA LEU A 19 27.92 -1.21 52.55
C LEU A 19 27.88 -1.07 51.02
N SER A 20 29.06 -1.00 50.34
CA SER A 20 29.15 -0.92 48.88
C SER A 20 28.74 -2.24 48.19
N ILE A 21 28.85 -3.41 48.85
CA ILE A 21 28.45 -4.73 48.32
C ILE A 21 26.90 -4.86 48.29
N PHE A 22 26.19 -4.22 49.24
CA PHE A 22 24.74 -4.21 49.25
C PHE A 22 24.07 -3.35 48.17
N ILE A 23 24.78 -2.36 47.62
CA ILE A 23 24.20 -1.47 46.58
C ILE A 23 24.25 -2.12 45.20
N VAL A 24 25.08 -3.14 44.96
CA VAL A 24 25.20 -3.82 43.67
C VAL A 24 24.16 -4.92 43.46
N GLN A 25 23.44 -5.37 44.49
CA GLN A 25 22.39 -6.41 44.37
C GLN A 25 20.99 -5.87 44.11
N GLY A 26 20.80 -4.54 43.99
CA GLY A 26 19.49 -3.90 43.83
C GLY A 26 18.96 -3.79 42.39
N CYS A 27 19.67 -4.26 41.38
CA CYS A 27 19.23 -4.22 39.98
C CYS A 27 19.14 -5.59 39.30
N GLN A 28 18.59 -6.60 40.00
CA GLN A 28 17.92 -7.69 39.31
C GLN A 28 16.45 -7.29 39.14
N GLY A 29 16.22 -6.40 38.16
CA GLY A 29 14.90 -6.29 37.58
C GLY A 29 14.50 -7.67 37.12
N ASP A 30 13.36 -8.19 37.57
CA ASP A 30 12.72 -9.36 37.02
C ASP A 30 12.64 -9.20 35.50
N SER A 31 13.64 -9.66 34.80
CA SER A 31 13.51 -9.97 33.40
C SER A 31 12.51 -11.14 33.37
N LYS A 32 11.19 -10.84 33.37
CA LYS A 32 10.19 -11.80 32.92
C LYS A 32 10.79 -12.41 31.68
N LYS A 33 11.18 -13.70 31.75
CA LYS A 33 11.58 -14.44 30.55
C LYS A 33 10.47 -14.16 29.54
N ALA A 34 10.79 -13.48 28.46
CA ALA A 34 9.83 -13.23 27.40
C ALA A 34 9.28 -14.61 27.02
N ASP A 35 7.96 -14.75 27.06
CA ASP A 35 7.31 -15.98 26.59
C ASP A 35 7.81 -16.17 25.16
N PRO A 36 8.50 -17.29 24.83
CA PRO A 36 8.99 -17.52 23.48
C PRO A 36 7.87 -17.55 22.43
N ASN A 37 6.61 -17.71 22.87
CA ASN A 37 5.42 -17.64 22.03
C ASN A 37 4.73 -16.26 22.06
N ALA A 38 5.27 -15.28 22.81
CA ALA A 38 4.68 -13.95 22.84
C ALA A 38 4.80 -13.28 21.47
N GLU A 39 3.69 -12.76 21.00
CA GLU A 39 3.66 -11.96 19.79
C GLU A 39 4.56 -10.72 19.93
N SER A 40 5.31 -10.43 18.87
CA SER A 40 6.18 -9.25 18.78
C SER A 40 6.06 -8.59 17.42
N MET A 41 6.81 -7.52 17.20
CA MET A 41 6.93 -6.88 15.88
C MET A 41 7.55 -7.78 14.81
N LYS A 42 8.12 -8.96 15.18
CA LYS A 42 8.86 -9.87 14.29
C LYS A 42 8.42 -11.32 14.38
N SER A 43 7.48 -11.65 15.27
CA SER A 43 6.98 -13.00 15.50
C SER A 43 5.49 -13.01 15.78
N GLY A 44 4.84 -14.16 15.56
CA GLY A 44 3.41 -14.37 15.76
C GLY A 44 2.63 -14.48 14.46
N THR A 45 1.30 -14.51 14.57
CA THR A 45 0.40 -14.66 13.41
C THR A 45 -0.63 -13.56 13.41
N ILE A 46 -0.78 -12.88 12.24
CA ILE A 46 -1.85 -11.92 12.03
C ILE A 46 -2.61 -12.20 10.72
N HIS A 47 -3.89 -11.88 10.75
CA HIS A 47 -4.72 -11.81 9.55
C HIS A 47 -4.88 -10.35 9.13
N ILE A 48 -4.69 -10.08 7.85
CA ILE A 48 -4.88 -8.78 7.25
C ILE A 48 -5.86 -8.88 6.09
N SER A 49 -6.70 -7.86 5.88
CA SER A 49 -7.54 -7.76 4.69
C SER A 49 -6.97 -6.73 3.73
N VAL A 50 -6.87 -7.08 2.47
CA VAL A 50 -6.21 -6.28 1.44
C VAL A 50 -7.12 -6.12 0.25
N ASP A 51 -7.27 -4.89 -0.24
CA ASP A 51 -7.93 -4.65 -1.52
C ASP A 51 -7.26 -5.47 -2.62
N GLU A 52 -8.06 -6.23 -3.38
CA GLU A 52 -7.59 -7.17 -4.39
C GLU A 52 -6.67 -6.50 -5.40
N SER A 53 -6.94 -5.26 -5.75
CA SER A 53 -6.12 -4.51 -6.71
C SER A 53 -4.67 -4.32 -6.28
N PHE A 54 -4.34 -4.54 -5.01
CA PHE A 54 -2.98 -4.46 -4.46
C PHE A 54 -2.31 -5.82 -4.25
N ARG A 55 -2.95 -6.94 -4.64
CA ARG A 55 -2.41 -8.29 -4.44
C ARG A 55 -0.93 -8.44 -4.85
N PRO A 56 -0.51 -8.11 -6.09
CA PRO A 56 0.87 -8.37 -6.52
C PRO A 56 1.91 -7.66 -5.67
N ILE A 57 1.64 -6.39 -5.30
CA ILE A 57 2.58 -5.59 -4.53
C ILE A 57 2.60 -6.00 -3.05
N ILE A 58 1.46 -6.34 -2.47
CA ILE A 58 1.41 -6.74 -1.06
C ILE A 58 1.96 -8.15 -0.86
N ASP A 59 1.74 -9.09 -1.78
CA ASP A 59 2.40 -10.40 -1.76
C ASP A 59 3.94 -10.25 -1.78
N SER A 60 4.45 -9.33 -2.59
CA SER A 60 5.89 -9.01 -2.65
C SER A 60 6.39 -8.42 -1.33
N GLN A 61 5.64 -7.52 -0.69
CA GLN A 61 5.96 -6.94 0.62
C GLN A 61 5.99 -8.02 1.71
N ILE A 62 4.96 -8.85 1.77
CA ILE A 62 4.85 -9.95 2.74
C ILE A 62 6.02 -10.94 2.57
N LYS A 63 6.29 -11.37 1.33
CA LYS A 63 7.39 -12.29 1.02
C LYS A 63 8.73 -11.81 1.57
N VAL A 64 9.07 -10.54 1.35
CA VAL A 64 10.34 -9.98 1.83
C VAL A 64 10.35 -9.77 3.34
N PHE A 65 9.22 -9.37 3.93
CA PHE A 65 9.09 -9.24 5.37
C PHE A 65 9.28 -10.57 6.10
N LEU A 66 8.60 -11.64 5.64
CA LEU A 66 8.69 -12.98 6.21
C LEU A 66 10.08 -13.59 6.05
N ALA A 67 10.76 -13.35 4.93
CA ALA A 67 12.14 -13.78 4.74
C ALA A 67 13.14 -13.19 5.75
N GLN A 68 12.81 -12.03 6.34
CA GLN A 68 13.61 -11.38 7.39
C GLN A 68 13.12 -11.70 8.81
N ASN A 69 11.92 -12.27 8.94
CA ASN A 69 11.27 -12.57 10.21
C ASN A 69 10.65 -13.99 10.14
N PRO A 70 11.46 -15.06 10.28
CA PRO A 70 10.99 -16.43 10.04
C PRO A 70 9.89 -16.91 11.02
N GLU A 71 9.78 -16.27 12.18
CA GLU A 71 8.75 -16.58 13.20
C GLU A 71 7.45 -15.78 13.00
N ALA A 72 7.39 -14.94 11.94
CA ALA A 72 6.21 -14.18 11.60
C ALA A 72 5.35 -14.91 10.57
N HIS A 73 4.03 -14.82 10.73
CA HIS A 73 3.06 -15.35 9.78
C HIS A 73 2.01 -14.29 9.48
N ILE A 74 1.96 -13.80 8.25
CA ILE A 74 0.97 -12.85 7.77
C ILE A 74 0.05 -13.56 6.78
N ILE A 75 -1.24 -13.66 7.13
CA ILE A 75 -2.28 -14.28 6.31
C ILE A 75 -3.10 -13.16 5.67
N ALA A 76 -2.90 -12.95 4.38
CA ALA A 76 -3.60 -11.91 3.62
C ALA A 76 -4.90 -12.45 3.00
N HIS A 77 -6.01 -11.75 3.24
CA HIS A 77 -7.32 -11.99 2.63
C HIS A 77 -7.59 -10.90 1.59
N TYR A 78 -7.54 -11.28 0.31
CA TYR A 78 -7.78 -10.35 -0.79
C TYR A 78 -9.28 -10.26 -1.09
N LYS A 79 -9.84 -9.06 -0.97
CA LYS A 79 -11.27 -8.78 -1.05
C LYS A 79 -11.54 -7.41 -1.68
N PRO A 80 -12.79 -7.11 -2.07
CA PRO A 80 -13.19 -5.74 -2.41
C PRO A 80 -12.97 -4.77 -1.24
N GLU A 81 -12.59 -3.52 -1.54
CA GLU A 81 -12.24 -2.49 -0.54
C GLU A 81 -13.29 -2.33 0.57
N ALA A 82 -14.58 -2.30 0.21
CA ALA A 82 -15.63 -2.12 1.21
C ALA A 82 -15.74 -3.31 2.19
N GLU A 83 -15.37 -4.51 1.77
CA GLU A 83 -15.30 -5.68 2.66
C GLU A 83 -14.07 -5.57 3.57
N CYS A 84 -12.92 -5.11 3.06
CA CYS A 84 -11.75 -4.85 3.88
C CYS A 84 -12.04 -3.85 5.00
N ILE A 85 -12.75 -2.75 4.71
CA ILE A 85 -13.13 -1.77 5.72
C ILE A 85 -14.07 -2.38 6.77
N LYS A 86 -15.04 -3.22 6.36
CA LYS A 86 -15.90 -3.93 7.31
C LYS A 86 -15.13 -4.89 8.21
N ASP A 87 -14.09 -5.51 7.70
CA ASP A 87 -13.25 -6.45 8.45
C ASP A 87 -12.54 -5.78 9.64
N LEU A 88 -12.32 -4.46 9.61
CA LEU A 88 -11.82 -3.73 10.79
C LEU A 88 -12.75 -3.85 12.01
N LEU A 89 -14.03 -4.16 11.81
CA LEU A 89 -15.00 -4.39 12.89
C LEU A 89 -14.90 -5.79 13.48
N THR A 90 -14.15 -6.71 12.86
CA THR A 90 -13.95 -8.08 13.33
C THR A 90 -12.66 -8.18 14.17
N ASP A 91 -12.66 -9.01 15.21
CA ASP A 91 -11.50 -9.16 16.10
C ASP A 91 -10.34 -9.90 15.41
N SER A 92 -10.63 -10.75 14.43
CA SER A 92 -9.63 -11.55 13.73
C SER A 92 -8.73 -10.73 12.81
N ILE A 93 -9.22 -9.61 12.25
CA ILE A 93 -8.44 -8.75 11.33
C ILE A 93 -7.86 -7.58 12.11
N ARG A 94 -6.53 -7.46 12.09
CA ARG A 94 -5.81 -6.39 12.79
C ARG A 94 -5.33 -5.26 11.90
N MET A 95 -5.25 -5.51 10.61
CA MET A 95 -4.78 -4.51 9.64
C MET A 95 -5.55 -4.65 8.34
N VAL A 96 -5.84 -3.52 7.69
CA VAL A 96 -6.33 -3.52 6.32
C VAL A 96 -5.47 -2.62 5.43
N ILE A 97 -5.39 -2.97 4.14
CA ILE A 97 -4.69 -2.19 3.11
C ILE A 97 -5.71 -1.86 2.02
N VAL A 98 -5.95 -0.56 1.84
CA VAL A 98 -7.05 -0.01 1.04
C VAL A 98 -6.61 1.28 0.33
N THR A 99 -7.50 1.93 -0.43
CA THR A 99 -7.14 3.13 -1.20
C THR A 99 -7.44 4.45 -0.51
N ARG A 100 -7.95 4.43 0.72
CA ARG A 100 -8.26 5.62 1.52
C ARG A 100 -7.96 5.43 3.01
N GLY A 101 -7.80 6.51 3.72
CA GLY A 101 -7.82 6.51 5.18
C GLY A 101 -9.24 6.42 5.74
N LEU A 102 -9.35 6.48 7.06
CA LEU A 102 -10.62 6.57 7.76
C LEU A 102 -11.16 8.01 7.73
N SER A 103 -12.48 8.17 7.64
CA SER A 103 -13.13 9.45 7.88
C SER A 103 -13.12 9.77 9.39
N GLU A 104 -13.45 11.01 9.74
CA GLU A 104 -13.53 11.42 11.15
C GLU A 104 -14.58 10.60 11.91
N GLU A 105 -15.74 10.35 11.30
CA GLU A 105 -16.81 9.54 11.87
C GLU A 105 -16.35 8.08 12.08
N GLU A 106 -15.61 7.52 11.11
CA GLU A 106 -15.05 6.17 11.23
C GLU A 106 -14.00 6.11 12.35
N VAL A 107 -13.12 7.11 12.46
CA VAL A 107 -12.13 7.20 13.55
C VAL A 107 -12.83 7.24 14.91
N ASN A 108 -13.88 8.05 15.06
CA ASN A 108 -14.64 8.15 16.30
C ASN A 108 -15.36 6.83 16.62
N LEU A 109 -15.99 6.18 15.63
CA LEU A 109 -16.62 4.87 15.79
C LEU A 109 -15.62 3.81 16.29
N PHE A 110 -14.43 3.77 15.72
CA PHE A 110 -13.41 2.83 16.16
C PHE A 110 -12.87 3.17 17.54
N LYS A 111 -12.67 4.46 17.85
CA LYS A 111 -12.25 4.90 19.17
C LYS A 111 -13.24 4.49 20.27
N ASP A 112 -14.53 4.62 20.00
CA ASP A 112 -15.58 4.20 20.94
C ASP A 112 -15.61 2.68 21.14
N ARG A 113 -15.40 1.90 20.07
CA ARG A 113 -15.44 0.44 20.11
C ARG A 113 -14.17 -0.20 20.67
N LEU A 114 -13.00 0.34 20.36
CA LEU A 114 -11.70 -0.24 20.68
C LEU A 114 -11.05 0.42 21.91
N GLY A 115 -11.55 1.59 22.36
CA GLY A 115 -10.90 2.40 23.38
C GLY A 115 -9.69 3.21 22.85
N PHE A 116 -9.37 3.12 21.56
CA PHE A 116 -8.29 3.86 20.89
C PHE A 116 -8.58 4.06 19.41
N ALA A 117 -7.99 5.11 18.82
CA ALA A 117 -8.09 5.35 17.39
C ALA A 117 -7.12 4.44 16.60
N PRO A 118 -7.56 3.76 15.51
CA PRO A 118 -6.66 3.04 14.64
C PRO A 118 -5.59 3.96 14.04
N ILE A 119 -4.39 3.42 13.88
CA ILE A 119 -3.28 4.13 13.22
C ILE A 119 -3.42 3.90 11.72
N PHE A 120 -3.43 4.97 10.93
CA PHE A 120 -3.43 4.83 9.47
C PHE A 120 -2.49 5.81 8.80
N GLY A 121 -2.09 5.49 7.58
CA GLY A 121 -1.22 6.33 6.78
C GLY A 121 -1.07 5.82 5.36
N ILE A 122 -0.44 6.64 4.53
CA ILE A 122 -0.14 6.30 3.14
C ILE A 122 1.23 5.63 3.05
N ALA A 123 1.28 4.45 2.43
CA ALA A 123 2.52 3.70 2.16
C ALA A 123 3.08 4.00 0.77
N ALA A 124 2.20 4.20 -0.22
CA ALA A 124 2.57 4.51 -1.60
C ALA A 124 1.39 5.19 -2.33
N SER A 125 1.66 5.72 -3.53
CA SER A 125 0.62 6.08 -4.49
C SER A 125 0.62 5.08 -5.65
N ASP A 126 -0.56 4.59 -5.98
CA ASP A 126 -0.88 3.75 -7.12
C ASP A 126 -1.63 4.57 -8.17
N ALA A 127 -1.80 4.03 -9.36
CA ALA A 127 -2.65 4.60 -10.39
C ALA A 127 -3.55 3.51 -11.00
N ILE A 128 -4.71 3.91 -11.50
CA ILE A 128 -5.56 3.05 -12.30
C ILE A 128 -5.12 3.17 -13.76
N ALA A 129 -4.50 2.11 -14.28
CA ALA A 129 -4.13 2.03 -15.68
C ALA A 129 -5.36 1.73 -16.53
N VAL A 130 -5.47 2.43 -17.65
CA VAL A 130 -6.43 2.12 -18.72
C VAL A 130 -5.74 1.15 -19.68
N VAL A 131 -6.32 -0.02 -19.87
CA VAL A 131 -5.78 -1.04 -20.78
C VAL A 131 -6.71 -1.26 -21.93
N VAL A 132 -6.13 -1.44 -23.13
CA VAL A 132 -6.85 -1.73 -24.36
C VAL A 132 -6.22 -2.93 -25.07
N ASN A 133 -6.97 -3.59 -25.93
CA ASN A 133 -6.45 -4.67 -26.74
C ASN A 133 -5.25 -4.20 -27.58
N ASN A 134 -4.27 -5.07 -27.83
CA ASN A 134 -3.10 -4.73 -28.65
C ASN A 134 -3.46 -4.27 -30.06
N ALA A 135 -4.56 -4.79 -30.62
CA ALA A 135 -5.09 -4.39 -31.94
C ALA A 135 -6.06 -3.20 -31.90
N ALA A 136 -6.33 -2.64 -30.70
CA ALA A 136 -7.22 -1.47 -30.60
C ALA A 136 -6.63 -0.26 -31.37
N LYS A 137 -7.48 0.44 -32.12
CA LYS A 137 -7.09 1.61 -32.91
C LYS A 137 -6.79 2.81 -32.01
N ASP A 138 -7.62 3.00 -30.97
CA ASP A 138 -7.50 4.12 -30.05
C ASP A 138 -6.76 3.69 -28.78
N SER A 139 -5.87 4.55 -28.32
CA SER A 139 -5.13 4.37 -27.07
C SER A 139 -4.79 5.70 -26.40
N LEU A 140 -5.43 6.80 -26.82
CA LEU A 140 -5.30 8.14 -26.26
C LEU A 140 -6.66 8.59 -25.78
N PHE A 141 -6.80 8.88 -24.49
CA PHE A 141 -8.08 9.28 -23.91
C PHE A 141 -7.89 10.44 -22.93
N SER A 142 -8.84 11.36 -22.89
CA SER A 142 -8.99 12.30 -21.79
C SER A 142 -9.83 11.67 -20.65
N VAL A 143 -9.78 12.28 -19.47
CA VAL A 143 -10.72 11.90 -18.37
C VAL A 143 -12.16 12.19 -18.78
N SER A 144 -12.39 13.18 -19.65
CA SER A 144 -13.71 13.48 -20.19
C SER A 144 -14.24 12.35 -21.08
N ASP A 145 -13.37 11.79 -21.95
CA ASP A 145 -13.72 10.63 -22.77
C ASP A 145 -14.09 9.43 -21.91
N ILE A 146 -13.23 9.11 -20.91
CA ILE A 146 -13.51 8.03 -19.96
C ILE A 146 -14.85 8.24 -19.24
N ARG A 147 -15.11 9.47 -18.78
CA ARG A 147 -16.39 9.82 -18.14
C ARG A 147 -17.57 9.62 -19.10
N GLY A 148 -17.46 10.13 -20.31
CA GLY A 148 -18.50 10.00 -21.31
C GLY A 148 -18.79 8.55 -21.71
N MET A 149 -17.76 7.72 -21.78
CA MET A 149 -17.92 6.28 -22.00
C MET A 149 -18.57 5.58 -20.79
N LEU A 150 -18.16 5.92 -19.57
CA LEU A 150 -18.70 5.33 -18.34
C LEU A 150 -20.18 5.65 -18.09
N ASN A 151 -20.63 6.87 -18.41
CA ASN A 151 -22.03 7.29 -18.21
C ASN A 151 -22.88 7.16 -19.49
N GLY A 152 -22.29 6.71 -20.62
CA GLY A 152 -22.98 6.52 -21.88
C GLY A 152 -23.28 7.80 -22.67
N SER A 153 -22.71 8.94 -22.29
CA SER A 153 -22.93 10.23 -23.00
C SER A 153 -22.01 10.43 -24.21
N SER A 154 -20.97 9.58 -24.38
CA SER A 154 -20.06 9.66 -25.52
C SER A 154 -20.56 8.88 -26.71
N GLY A 155 -20.10 9.25 -27.94
CA GLY A 155 -20.34 8.47 -29.16
C GLY A 155 -19.51 7.19 -29.27
N TYR A 156 -18.62 6.91 -28.31
CA TYR A 156 -17.77 5.72 -28.31
C TYR A 156 -18.57 4.47 -27.95
N LYS A 157 -18.38 3.38 -28.70
CA LYS A 157 -19.05 2.09 -28.48
C LYS A 157 -18.11 1.06 -27.86
N TYR A 158 -17.39 1.44 -26.81
CA TYR A 158 -16.55 0.52 -26.07
C TYR A 158 -17.30 -0.19 -24.96
N ARG A 159 -16.95 -1.47 -24.75
CA ARG A 159 -17.32 -2.22 -23.53
C ARG A 159 -16.29 -1.91 -22.46
N LEU A 160 -16.74 -1.37 -21.34
CA LEU A 160 -15.86 -0.99 -20.24
C LEU A 160 -15.87 -2.10 -19.20
N VAL A 161 -14.69 -2.55 -18.76
CA VAL A 161 -14.57 -3.63 -17.77
C VAL A 161 -13.65 -3.23 -16.63
N MET A 162 -14.09 -3.54 -15.41
CA MET A 162 -13.30 -3.35 -14.18
C MET A 162 -13.52 -4.52 -13.22
N ASP A 163 -12.64 -4.64 -12.22
CA ASP A 163 -12.72 -5.66 -11.18
C ASP A 163 -13.95 -5.41 -10.30
N GLY A 164 -14.83 -6.42 -10.20
CA GLY A 164 -16.07 -6.37 -9.43
C GLY A 164 -17.10 -5.33 -9.91
N ASN A 165 -18.36 -5.64 -9.68
CA ASN A 165 -19.50 -4.77 -10.02
C ASN A 165 -19.97 -3.90 -8.86
N LYS A 166 -19.46 -4.12 -7.65
CA LYS A 166 -19.79 -3.32 -6.45
C LYS A 166 -18.62 -3.31 -5.49
N ALA A 167 -18.42 -2.17 -4.83
CA ALA A 167 -17.60 -2.03 -3.64
C ALA A 167 -16.06 -2.26 -3.78
N THR A 168 -15.53 -2.40 -5.02
CA THR A 168 -14.07 -2.37 -5.23
C THR A 168 -13.54 -0.95 -5.22
N SER A 169 -12.25 -0.78 -4.95
CA SER A 169 -11.62 0.53 -4.97
C SER A 169 -11.61 1.16 -6.36
N THR A 170 -11.49 0.35 -7.43
CA THR A 170 -11.56 0.83 -8.82
C THR A 170 -12.95 1.38 -9.13
N VAL A 171 -14.01 0.62 -8.80
CA VAL A 171 -15.40 1.07 -8.96
C VAL A 171 -15.67 2.36 -8.18
N ARG A 172 -15.27 2.41 -6.91
CA ARG A 172 -15.42 3.61 -6.08
C ARG A 172 -14.69 4.81 -6.68
N PHE A 173 -13.43 4.64 -7.11
CA PHE A 173 -12.68 5.73 -7.74
C PHE A 173 -13.38 6.25 -9.00
N MET A 174 -13.93 5.36 -9.84
CA MET A 174 -14.65 5.78 -11.04
C MET A 174 -15.93 6.54 -10.70
N LEU A 175 -16.70 6.09 -9.69
CA LEU A 175 -17.91 6.79 -9.26
C LEU A 175 -17.58 8.16 -8.64
N ASP A 176 -16.63 8.22 -7.72
CA ASP A 176 -16.38 9.44 -6.94
C ASP A 176 -15.55 10.46 -7.73
N SER A 177 -14.46 10.01 -8.36
CA SER A 177 -13.46 10.90 -8.97
C SER A 177 -13.72 11.19 -10.44
N VAL A 178 -14.19 10.18 -11.20
CA VAL A 178 -14.41 10.32 -12.66
C VAL A 178 -15.85 10.73 -12.93
N LEU A 179 -16.84 9.99 -12.44
CA LEU A 179 -18.26 10.23 -12.68
C LEU A 179 -18.86 11.30 -11.76
N LYS A 180 -18.18 11.62 -10.64
CA LYS A 180 -18.68 12.60 -9.63
C LYS A 180 -20.10 12.27 -9.15
N GLY A 181 -20.33 11.00 -8.84
CA GLY A 181 -21.61 10.49 -8.33
C GLY A 181 -22.63 10.11 -9.41
N GLN A 182 -22.35 10.31 -10.71
CA GLN A 182 -23.23 9.83 -11.77
C GLN A 182 -23.19 8.30 -11.87
N PRO A 183 -24.29 7.63 -12.23
CA PRO A 183 -24.33 6.18 -12.37
C PRO A 183 -23.56 5.71 -13.60
N PHE A 184 -23.13 4.45 -13.57
CA PHE A 184 -22.63 3.76 -14.75
C PHE A 184 -23.72 3.50 -15.77
N SER A 185 -23.36 3.53 -17.04
CA SER A 185 -24.20 3.07 -18.14
C SER A 185 -24.17 1.55 -18.29
N ALA A 186 -25.08 1.00 -19.09
CA ALA A 186 -25.26 -0.44 -19.29
C ALA A 186 -24.06 -1.13 -20.00
N ASN A 187 -23.12 -0.37 -20.60
CA ASN A 187 -21.93 -0.91 -21.26
C ASN A 187 -20.77 -1.22 -20.29
N VAL A 188 -20.94 -0.93 -19.00
CA VAL A 188 -19.95 -1.23 -17.97
C VAL A 188 -20.16 -2.64 -17.45
N GLN A 189 -19.13 -3.46 -17.52
CA GLN A 189 -19.14 -4.87 -17.12
C GLN A 189 -18.17 -5.09 -15.95
N ALA A 190 -18.39 -6.16 -15.21
CA ALA A 190 -17.56 -6.58 -14.11
C ALA A 190 -16.82 -7.88 -14.45
N ALA A 191 -15.53 -7.93 -14.16
CA ALA A 191 -14.76 -9.16 -14.05
C ALA A 191 -14.59 -9.53 -12.57
N ALA A 192 -14.37 -10.81 -12.28
CA ALA A 192 -14.20 -11.25 -10.89
C ALA A 192 -12.91 -10.72 -10.25
N THR A 193 -11.86 -10.50 -11.05
CA THR A 193 -10.53 -10.09 -10.60
C THR A 193 -9.87 -9.14 -11.60
N SER A 194 -8.82 -8.44 -11.19
CA SER A 194 -8.00 -7.60 -12.08
C SER A 194 -7.37 -8.41 -13.23
N GLU A 195 -6.96 -9.66 -13.00
CA GLU A 195 -6.50 -10.56 -14.07
C GLU A 195 -7.62 -10.85 -15.07
N GLY A 196 -8.85 -11.09 -14.58
CA GLY A 196 -10.02 -11.27 -15.42
C GLY A 196 -10.35 -10.07 -16.31
N VAL A 197 -10.08 -8.84 -15.83
CA VAL A 197 -10.18 -7.61 -16.65
C VAL A 197 -9.18 -7.66 -17.82
N ILE A 198 -7.92 -7.99 -17.54
CA ILE A 198 -6.86 -8.08 -18.56
C ILE A 198 -7.21 -9.13 -19.60
N ASP A 199 -7.63 -10.32 -19.17
CA ASP A 199 -8.02 -11.41 -20.08
C ASP A 199 -9.24 -11.08 -20.93
N TYR A 200 -10.20 -10.34 -20.37
CA TYR A 200 -11.36 -9.88 -21.14
C TYR A 200 -10.95 -8.90 -22.24
N VAL A 201 -10.11 -7.90 -21.90
CA VAL A 201 -9.59 -6.92 -22.87
C VAL A 201 -8.75 -7.59 -23.95
N ALA A 202 -7.92 -8.56 -23.57
CA ALA A 202 -7.10 -9.32 -24.53
C ALA A 202 -7.93 -10.04 -25.61
N LYS A 203 -9.15 -10.50 -25.26
CA LYS A 203 -10.06 -11.23 -26.15
C LYS A 203 -11.00 -10.34 -26.95
N ASN A 204 -11.12 -9.05 -26.60
CA ASN A 204 -12.12 -8.15 -27.16
C ASN A 204 -11.47 -6.84 -27.58
N THR A 205 -11.41 -6.61 -28.90
CA THR A 205 -10.75 -5.40 -29.49
C THR A 205 -11.50 -4.10 -29.22
N ASP A 206 -12.80 -4.19 -28.86
CA ASP A 206 -13.67 -3.07 -28.51
C ASP A 206 -13.85 -2.91 -26.99
N ALA A 207 -12.96 -3.53 -26.18
CA ALA A 207 -13.00 -3.41 -24.74
C ALA A 207 -11.92 -2.46 -24.22
N ILE A 208 -12.28 -1.72 -23.15
CA ILE A 208 -11.37 -0.93 -22.32
C ILE A 208 -11.44 -1.45 -20.89
N GLY A 209 -10.29 -1.76 -20.30
CA GLY A 209 -10.18 -2.25 -18.93
C GLY A 209 -9.54 -1.23 -17.99
N PHE A 210 -9.87 -1.34 -16.71
CA PHE A 210 -9.31 -0.51 -15.65
C PHE A 210 -8.71 -1.41 -14.57
N VAL A 211 -7.38 -1.32 -14.37
CA VAL A 211 -6.63 -2.14 -13.40
C VAL A 211 -5.61 -1.29 -12.64
N GLY A 212 -5.25 -1.69 -11.43
CA GLY A 212 -4.15 -1.06 -10.70
C GLY A 212 -2.81 -1.25 -11.42
N VAL A 213 -1.94 -0.23 -11.38
CA VAL A 213 -0.59 -0.29 -11.97
C VAL A 213 0.21 -1.46 -11.39
N SER A 214 -0.03 -1.86 -10.14
CA SER A 214 0.61 -3.02 -9.52
C SER A 214 0.41 -4.35 -10.28
N TRP A 215 -0.59 -4.44 -11.17
CA TRP A 215 -0.87 -5.61 -12.00
C TRP A 215 -0.13 -5.60 -13.34
N ILE A 216 0.25 -4.42 -13.85
CA ILE A 216 0.69 -4.29 -15.23
C ILE A 216 1.84 -3.29 -15.42
N GLY A 217 2.29 -2.63 -14.34
CA GLY A 217 3.28 -1.55 -14.44
C GLY A 217 4.72 -2.01 -14.59
N ASN A 218 5.07 -3.22 -14.14
CA ASN A 218 6.44 -3.71 -14.07
C ASN A 218 6.78 -4.69 -15.21
N PRO A 219 7.50 -4.27 -16.26
CA PRO A 219 7.92 -5.17 -17.34
C PRO A 219 9.04 -6.14 -16.94
N GLU A 220 9.69 -5.97 -15.78
CA GLU A 220 10.72 -6.87 -15.27
C GLU A 220 10.10 -8.05 -14.48
N ASP A 221 8.83 -7.96 -14.09
CA ASP A 221 8.07 -9.03 -13.46
C ASP A 221 7.47 -9.94 -14.53
N SER A 222 7.75 -11.25 -14.47
CA SER A 222 7.35 -12.21 -15.52
C SER A 222 5.83 -12.32 -15.68
N ALA A 223 5.06 -12.23 -14.59
CA ALA A 223 3.60 -12.27 -14.65
C ALA A 223 3.06 -11.00 -15.29
N GLN A 224 3.54 -9.82 -14.86
CA GLN A 224 3.11 -8.54 -15.42
C GLN A 224 3.57 -8.38 -16.89
N LEU A 225 4.75 -8.88 -17.25
CA LEU A 225 5.19 -8.94 -18.64
C LEU A 225 4.26 -9.80 -19.49
N SER A 226 3.77 -10.94 -18.95
CA SER A 226 2.79 -11.77 -19.66
C SER A 226 1.47 -11.04 -19.93
N PHE A 227 1.04 -10.16 -19.01
CA PHE A 227 -0.14 -9.30 -19.20
C PHE A 227 0.12 -8.20 -20.23
N LEU A 228 1.30 -7.55 -20.19
CA LEU A 228 1.71 -6.53 -21.18
C LEU A 228 1.81 -7.08 -22.59
N ASN A 229 2.06 -8.39 -22.75
CA ASN A 229 2.04 -9.06 -24.06
C ASN A 229 0.62 -9.27 -24.59
N LYS A 230 -0.40 -9.28 -23.72
CA LYS A 230 -1.81 -9.48 -24.09
C LYS A 230 -2.52 -8.17 -24.42
N VAL A 231 -2.18 -7.09 -23.71
CA VAL A 231 -2.85 -5.78 -23.80
C VAL A 231 -1.83 -4.64 -23.77
N LYS A 232 -2.21 -3.46 -24.22
CA LYS A 232 -1.39 -2.25 -24.12
C LYS A 232 -2.00 -1.24 -23.14
N ILE A 233 -1.14 -0.52 -22.44
CA ILE A 233 -1.55 0.59 -21.58
C ILE A 233 -1.82 1.81 -22.45
N ALA A 234 -3.04 2.33 -22.35
CA ALA A 234 -3.42 3.58 -23.02
C ALA A 234 -2.78 4.79 -22.30
N ASN A 235 -2.61 5.87 -23.05
CA ASN A 235 -2.16 7.14 -22.51
C ASN A 235 -3.38 7.99 -22.13
N LEU A 236 -3.30 8.70 -21.01
CA LEU A 236 -4.31 9.67 -20.62
C LEU A 236 -3.80 11.10 -20.77
N GLN A 237 -4.70 12.01 -21.16
CA GLN A 237 -4.38 13.43 -21.23
C GLN A 237 -3.80 13.91 -19.91
N CYS A 238 -2.66 14.57 -19.98
CA CYS A 238 -1.90 15.05 -18.82
C CYS A 238 -2.72 16.06 -18.01
N ARG A 239 -2.74 15.88 -16.70
CA ARG A 239 -3.34 16.84 -15.79
C ARG A 239 -2.36 17.97 -15.49
N GLY A 240 -2.72 19.20 -15.82
CA GLY A 240 -1.94 20.40 -15.50
C GLY A 240 -0.73 20.65 -16.42
N CYS A 241 -0.61 19.93 -17.55
CA CYS A 241 0.33 20.28 -18.60
C CYS A 241 -0.20 21.49 -19.41
N LYS A 242 0.71 22.31 -19.92
CA LYS A 242 0.36 23.49 -20.74
C LYS A 242 -0.12 23.11 -22.13
N GLU A 243 0.45 22.04 -22.68
CA GLU A 243 0.15 21.50 -24.01
C GLU A 243 -0.72 20.25 -23.90
N GLU A 244 -1.36 19.87 -24.99
CA GLU A 244 -2.12 18.63 -25.08
C GLU A 244 -1.17 17.42 -25.17
N VAL A 245 -0.73 16.95 -24.00
CA VAL A 245 0.20 15.82 -23.86
C VAL A 245 -0.54 14.63 -23.23
N TYR A 246 -0.30 13.44 -23.76
CA TYR A 246 -0.84 12.19 -23.23
C TYR A 246 0.25 11.37 -22.54
N VAL A 247 -0.01 10.90 -21.35
CA VAL A 247 0.97 10.24 -20.49
C VAL A 247 0.49 8.88 -20.00
N LYS A 248 1.42 7.95 -19.85
CA LYS A 248 1.19 6.66 -19.18
C LYS A 248 1.35 6.80 -17.67
N PRO A 249 0.80 5.85 -16.88
CA PRO A 249 0.94 5.82 -15.41
C PRO A 249 2.35 5.41 -14.97
N TYR A 250 3.38 5.98 -15.60
CA TYR A 250 4.75 5.80 -15.15
C TYR A 250 4.99 6.51 -13.82
N GLN A 251 5.89 6.00 -13.03
CA GLN A 251 6.17 6.49 -11.68
C GLN A 251 6.37 8.01 -11.61
N ALA A 252 7.11 8.60 -12.55
CA ALA A 252 7.30 10.05 -12.63
C ALA A 252 5.97 10.81 -12.80
N ASN A 253 5.07 10.30 -13.65
CA ASN A 253 3.77 10.92 -13.91
C ASN A 253 2.81 10.76 -12.72
N ILE A 254 2.96 9.69 -11.92
CA ILE A 254 2.23 9.47 -10.66
C ILE A 254 2.72 10.48 -9.61
N VAL A 255 4.03 10.58 -9.40
CA VAL A 255 4.66 11.50 -8.42
C VAL A 255 4.31 12.95 -8.72
N LEU A 256 4.43 13.35 -9.98
CA LEU A 256 4.14 14.71 -10.43
C LEU A 256 2.63 14.99 -10.59
N LYS A 257 1.78 14.00 -10.32
CA LYS A 257 0.31 14.07 -10.50
C LYS A 257 -0.11 14.47 -11.92
N ARG A 258 0.74 14.17 -12.92
CA ARG A 258 0.45 14.39 -14.34
C ARG A 258 -0.53 13.34 -14.86
N TYR A 259 -0.41 12.08 -14.42
CA TYR A 259 -1.40 11.05 -14.70
C TYR A 259 -2.66 11.31 -13.85
N PRO A 260 -3.87 11.39 -14.45
CA PRO A 260 -5.04 11.93 -13.75
C PRO A 260 -5.69 10.92 -12.77
N MET A 261 -5.49 9.61 -12.95
CA MET A 261 -6.15 8.58 -12.15
C MET A 261 -5.20 7.96 -11.11
N VAL A 262 -4.72 8.79 -10.19
CA VAL A 262 -3.82 8.40 -9.07
C VAL A 262 -4.64 8.22 -7.80
N ARG A 263 -4.34 7.16 -7.03
CA ARG A 263 -4.95 6.84 -5.73
C ARG A 263 -3.88 6.46 -4.71
N GLY A 264 -4.22 6.50 -3.43
CA GLY A 264 -3.30 6.10 -2.36
C GLY A 264 -3.32 4.60 -2.11
N VAL A 265 -2.23 4.07 -1.54
CA VAL A 265 -2.15 2.77 -0.87
C VAL A 265 -2.06 3.07 0.61
N TYR A 266 -3.16 2.89 1.34
CA TYR A 266 -3.26 3.18 2.76
C TYR A 266 -3.23 1.89 3.56
N TYR A 267 -2.54 1.91 4.68
CA TYR A 267 -2.72 0.92 5.73
C TYR A 267 -3.57 1.52 6.86
N ILE A 268 -4.39 0.69 7.48
CA ILE A 268 -5.14 1.01 8.70
C ILE A 268 -4.88 -0.12 9.69
N LEU A 269 -4.28 0.20 10.82
CA LEU A 269 -3.80 -0.74 11.83
C LEU A 269 -4.61 -0.59 13.11
N LYS A 270 -5.18 -1.68 13.58
CA LYS A 270 -5.97 -1.82 14.80
C LYS A 270 -5.12 -2.41 15.94
N GLU A 271 -3.91 -1.90 16.13
CA GLU A 271 -3.02 -2.28 17.23
C GLU A 271 -2.51 -1.03 17.96
N ASN A 272 -2.62 -1.01 19.29
CA ASN A 272 -2.07 0.02 20.17
C ASN A 272 -0.82 -0.45 20.95
N TYR A 273 -0.32 -1.63 20.64
CA TYR A 273 0.86 -2.27 21.25
C TYR A 273 1.90 -2.64 20.16
N PRO A 274 3.15 -3.00 20.52
CA PRO A 274 4.19 -3.40 19.58
C PRO A 274 4.00 -4.83 19.06
N GLY A 275 2.89 -5.09 18.38
CA GLY A 275 2.56 -6.36 17.75
C GLY A 275 3.08 -6.51 16.33
N LEU A 276 2.79 -7.64 15.68
CA LEU A 276 3.28 -7.99 14.34
C LEU A 276 2.72 -7.06 13.26
N GLY A 277 1.48 -6.56 13.40
CA GLY A 277 0.92 -5.57 12.49
C GLY A 277 1.70 -4.26 12.50
N LYS A 278 2.14 -3.80 13.69
CA LYS A 278 3.00 -2.63 13.80
C LYS A 278 4.39 -2.90 13.20
N GLY A 279 4.91 -4.11 13.32
CA GLY A 279 6.15 -4.55 12.67
C GLY A 279 6.05 -4.48 11.15
N PHE A 280 4.99 -5.03 10.58
CA PHE A 280 4.74 -4.99 9.14
C PHE A 280 4.50 -3.56 8.63
N THR A 281 3.71 -2.75 9.36
CA THR A 281 3.51 -1.33 9.04
C THR A 281 4.84 -0.55 9.01
N SER A 282 5.71 -0.79 10.00
CA SER A 282 7.05 -0.19 10.03
C SER A 282 7.90 -0.63 8.85
N PHE A 283 7.79 -1.91 8.44
CA PHE A 283 8.46 -2.42 7.25
C PHE A 283 7.97 -1.75 5.97
N LEU A 284 6.66 -1.61 5.77
CA LEU A 284 6.09 -0.92 4.61
C LEU A 284 6.63 0.52 4.47
N ASN A 285 6.90 1.20 5.59
CA ASN A 285 7.34 2.59 5.64
C ASN A 285 8.88 2.75 5.70
N ASN A 286 9.65 1.68 5.88
CA ASN A 286 11.10 1.75 5.88
C ASN A 286 11.70 1.67 4.47
N GLN A 287 13.01 1.88 4.35
CA GLN A 287 13.71 1.89 3.07
C GLN A 287 13.46 0.63 2.22
N LYS A 288 13.42 -0.57 2.83
CA LYS A 288 13.23 -1.83 2.10
C LYS A 288 11.82 -1.93 1.54
N GLY A 289 10.79 -1.69 2.35
CA GLY A 289 9.41 -1.69 1.89
C GLY A 289 9.15 -0.62 0.83
N GLN A 290 9.73 0.56 0.99
CA GLN A 290 9.60 1.65 0.01
C GLN A 290 10.32 1.32 -1.33
N LEU A 291 11.45 0.60 -1.29
CA LEU A 291 12.12 0.10 -2.50
C LEU A 291 11.27 -0.94 -3.26
N ILE A 292 10.51 -1.78 -2.55
CA ILE A 292 9.60 -2.74 -3.18
C ILE A 292 8.48 -2.00 -3.92
N PHE A 293 7.86 -0.98 -3.30
CA PHE A 293 6.89 -0.10 -4.00
C PHE A 293 7.52 0.56 -5.23
N LYS A 294 8.74 1.08 -5.09
CA LYS A 294 9.46 1.70 -6.22
C LYS A 294 9.68 0.73 -7.38
N ARG A 295 10.10 -0.50 -7.10
CA ARG A 295 10.34 -1.54 -8.12
C ARG A 295 9.05 -1.99 -8.81
N ALA A 296 7.92 -1.96 -8.11
CA ALA A 296 6.61 -2.25 -8.66
C ALA A 296 5.98 -1.06 -9.41
N TYR A 297 6.75 -0.02 -9.72
CA TYR A 297 6.31 1.18 -10.43
C TYR A 297 5.27 2.02 -9.70
N LEU A 298 5.04 1.78 -8.41
CA LEU A 298 4.27 2.68 -7.54
C LEU A 298 5.16 3.83 -7.05
N ALA A 299 4.55 4.93 -6.67
CA ALA A 299 5.26 6.06 -6.05
C ALA A 299 5.35 5.87 -4.53
N PRO A 300 6.54 5.56 -3.96
CA PRO A 300 6.72 5.40 -2.53
C PRO A 300 6.38 6.69 -1.77
N ALA A 301 5.69 6.57 -0.61
CA ALA A 301 5.29 7.76 0.16
C ALA A 301 6.41 8.33 1.02
N LYS A 302 7.41 7.51 1.40
CA LYS A 302 8.51 7.87 2.34
C LYS A 302 9.88 7.93 1.68
N MET A 303 9.96 7.87 0.35
CA MET A 303 11.21 7.96 -0.41
C MET A 303 11.11 9.12 -1.40
N ALA A 304 12.07 10.04 -1.33
CA ALA A 304 12.17 11.10 -2.32
C ALA A 304 12.55 10.52 -3.70
N LEU A 305 11.73 10.78 -4.69
CA LEU A 305 12.02 10.46 -6.09
C LEU A 305 12.51 11.75 -6.76
N GLN A 306 13.76 11.72 -7.22
CA GLN A 306 14.31 12.82 -8.02
C GLN A 306 13.88 12.61 -9.49
N VAL A 307 13.11 13.54 -10.02
CA VAL A 307 12.81 13.61 -11.44
C VAL A 307 13.89 14.49 -12.08
N ARG A 308 14.71 13.89 -12.95
CA ARG A 308 15.70 14.62 -13.73
C ARG A 308 15.06 15.05 -15.05
N HIS A 309 15.13 16.35 -15.37
CA HIS A 309 14.89 16.83 -16.72
C HIS A 309 16.23 16.72 -17.47
N VAL A 310 16.20 16.06 -18.59
CA VAL A 310 17.32 15.98 -19.51
C VAL A 310 16.88 16.68 -20.79
N ASP A 311 17.44 17.83 -21.07
CA ASP A 311 17.31 18.46 -22.36
C ASP A 311 18.33 17.77 -23.29
N MET A 312 17.84 17.09 -24.32
CA MET A 312 18.70 16.54 -25.36
C MET A 312 18.74 17.60 -26.46
N GLU A 313 19.91 18.18 -26.71
CA GLU A 313 20.15 18.96 -27.91
C GLU A 313 20.15 17.99 -29.09
N GLU A 314 19.28 18.24 -30.09
CA GLU A 314 19.37 17.59 -31.40
C GLU A 314 20.71 18.01 -32.02
N THR A 315 21.66 17.12 -32.01
CA THR A 315 22.83 17.24 -32.88
C THR A 315 22.39 16.76 -34.27
N ASP A 316 22.34 17.68 -35.23
CA ASP A 316 22.20 17.35 -36.65
C ASP A 316 23.33 16.36 -37.02
N LEU A 317 22.96 15.10 -37.31
CA LEU A 317 23.82 14.09 -37.88
C LEU A 317 23.65 14.02 -39.37
#